data_2aa344e2cb7bd55b9e5bb4e613bcab95
#
_entry.id   2aa344e2cb7bd55b9e5bb4e613bcab95
#
_cell.length_a   1.000
_cell.length_b   1.000
_cell.length_c   1.000
_cell.angle_alpha   90.00
_cell.angle_beta   90.00
_cell.angle_gamma   90.00
#
_symmetry.space_group_name_H-M   'P 1'
#
loop_
_entity.id
_entity.type
_entity.pdbx_description
1 polymer ?
#
loop_
_entity_poly.entity_id
_entity_poly.type
_entity_poly.pdbx_seq_one_letter_code
_entity_poly.pdbx_strand_id
1 'polypeptide(L)'
;MASVLDEIVKNRKRLLDSHAWLTSEQPSERSMYDSIRASQQGLIFECKRKSPSRGMLAQDYHPDVIARKYADYASGISVLTEPDYFAGEDAHLLAVRQAVDLPILAKDFVVDLRQINHARALGANCILLMMSVVNDDFWLAAYERAKSLNMAVLTEVHDEAELQRAIELDAPMIGINNRDLHSLKTDLDVTRRLAPLIPSDRIIISESGIASYQDLRSLSSMVHGYLIGTSMMQSSDLSQALRSLIFSEVKVCGLTNSVDAKLVYDSGATWGGVIMTPQSKRYQSPEQAANWMTDTQLPMVGVFMDQSLEEIISAARQLEFAAVQLHGSESPEFIASLRQQLSANTAIWKTITASDTSDDYPSANQLQPVIDDWLKCGVAKVLVDKPKHRAHDDLDFTPLLGQTNVMIAGGIKVDSDVLKSGTRRAGIDICSGVESEAGKKDPALVKQLFDVLEVKTRHD
;
A
#
# COMPACT_ATOMS: atom_id res chain seq x y z
N MET A 1 -4.56 -16.52 32.57
CA MET A 1 -4.89 -15.08 32.50
C MET A 1 -5.88 -14.94 31.36
N ALA A 2 -6.92 -14.11 31.51
CA ALA A 2 -7.84 -13.83 30.41
C ALA A 2 -7.06 -13.21 29.24
N SER A 3 -7.40 -13.57 28.00
CA SER A 3 -6.80 -12.97 26.83
C SER A 3 -7.34 -11.53 26.63
N VAL A 4 -6.64 -10.71 25.86
CA VAL A 4 -7.13 -9.36 25.48
C VAL A 4 -8.51 -9.46 24.82
N LEU A 5 -8.73 -10.52 24.00
CA LEU A 5 -10.02 -10.79 23.37
C LEU A 5 -11.14 -11.04 24.42
N ASP A 6 -10.88 -11.85 25.43
CA ASP A 6 -11.86 -12.13 26.49
C ASP A 6 -12.28 -10.85 27.23
N GLU A 7 -11.32 -9.96 27.47
CA GLU A 7 -11.58 -8.66 28.12
C GLU A 7 -12.43 -7.75 27.22
N ILE A 8 -12.11 -7.67 25.92
CA ILE A 8 -12.88 -6.89 24.94
C ILE A 8 -14.33 -7.39 24.88
N VAL A 9 -14.51 -8.69 24.71
CA VAL A 9 -15.84 -9.33 24.63
C VAL A 9 -16.64 -9.10 25.90
N LYS A 10 -16.00 -9.22 27.08
CA LYS A 10 -16.64 -8.95 28.37
C LYS A 10 -17.07 -7.50 28.48
N ASN A 11 -16.22 -6.56 28.09
CA ASN A 11 -16.56 -5.14 28.09
C ASN A 11 -17.69 -4.84 27.12
N ARG A 12 -17.65 -5.43 25.90
CA ARG A 12 -18.71 -5.24 24.90
C ARG A 12 -20.06 -5.73 25.41
N LYS A 13 -20.11 -6.91 26.03
CA LYS A 13 -21.33 -7.44 26.67
C LYS A 13 -21.86 -6.51 27.77
N ARG A 14 -20.99 -5.90 28.57
CA ARG A 14 -21.39 -4.95 29.63
C ARG A 14 -22.04 -3.67 29.08
N LEU A 15 -21.58 -3.21 27.90
CA LEU A 15 -22.11 -2.00 27.27
C LEU A 15 -23.47 -2.20 26.59
N LEU A 16 -23.90 -3.46 26.35
CA LEU A 16 -25.14 -3.76 25.62
C LEU A 16 -26.39 -3.11 26.23
N ASP A 17 -26.48 -3.05 27.54
CA ASP A 17 -27.67 -2.55 28.23
C ASP A 17 -27.65 -1.02 28.45
N SER A 18 -26.50 -0.39 28.31
CA SER A 18 -26.31 1.06 28.47
C SER A 18 -26.26 1.81 27.13
N HIS A 19 -26.12 1.08 26.00
CA HIS A 19 -26.02 1.69 24.68
C HIS A 19 -27.40 2.03 24.09
N ALA A 20 -27.52 3.20 23.48
CA ALA A 20 -28.74 3.60 22.76
C ALA A 20 -28.73 3.01 21.34
N TRP A 21 -29.36 1.85 21.19
CA TRP A 21 -29.40 1.13 19.92
C TRP A 21 -30.30 1.80 18.90
N LEU A 22 -29.75 2.16 17.76
CA LEU A 22 -30.51 2.53 16.56
C LEU A 22 -31.04 1.28 15.87
N THR A 23 -32.14 1.43 15.15
CA THR A 23 -32.73 0.34 14.37
C THR A 23 -32.96 0.79 12.93
N SER A 24 -32.76 -0.11 12.00
CA SER A 24 -33.12 0.08 10.59
C SER A 24 -33.66 -1.24 10.03
N GLU A 25 -34.73 -1.16 9.29
CA GLU A 25 -35.26 -2.26 8.49
C GLU A 25 -35.03 -2.05 6.99
N GLN A 26 -34.31 -0.98 6.61
CA GLN A 26 -33.99 -0.71 5.21
C GLN A 26 -32.82 -1.59 4.77
N PRO A 27 -32.98 -2.42 3.73
CA PRO A 27 -31.91 -3.23 3.19
C PRO A 27 -30.74 -2.37 2.67
N SER A 28 -29.57 -2.95 2.66
CA SER A 28 -28.40 -2.33 2.03
C SER A 28 -28.57 -2.28 0.51
N GLU A 29 -28.22 -1.16 -0.09
CA GLU A 29 -28.16 -0.97 -1.55
C GLU A 29 -26.77 -1.33 -2.13
N ARG A 30 -25.77 -1.55 -1.25
CA ARG A 30 -24.39 -1.85 -1.63
C ARG A 30 -24.01 -3.24 -1.10
N SER A 31 -23.32 -4.00 -1.93
CA SER A 31 -22.85 -5.35 -1.61
C SER A 31 -21.33 -5.37 -1.50
N MET A 32 -20.78 -5.74 -0.34
CA MET A 32 -19.35 -5.99 -0.17
C MET A 32 -18.89 -7.19 -1.00
N TYR A 33 -19.73 -8.23 -1.10
CA TYR A 33 -19.44 -9.41 -1.92
C TYR A 33 -19.23 -9.05 -3.39
N ASP A 34 -20.16 -8.28 -3.97
CA ASP A 34 -20.10 -7.91 -5.38
C ASP A 34 -18.95 -6.95 -5.66
N SER A 35 -18.70 -6.02 -4.74
CA SER A 35 -17.59 -5.08 -4.87
C SER A 35 -16.23 -5.78 -4.88
N ILE A 36 -16.03 -6.81 -4.04
CA ILE A 36 -14.80 -7.60 -4.03
C ILE A 36 -14.68 -8.43 -5.30
N ARG A 37 -15.76 -9.11 -5.73
CA ARG A 37 -15.75 -9.94 -6.95
C ARG A 37 -15.52 -9.12 -8.23
N ALA A 38 -16.01 -7.89 -8.27
CA ALA A 38 -15.82 -6.99 -9.41
C ALA A 38 -14.41 -6.37 -9.47
N SER A 39 -13.69 -6.38 -8.35
CA SER A 39 -12.36 -5.78 -8.23
C SER A 39 -11.26 -6.77 -8.59
N GLN A 40 -10.19 -6.29 -9.23
CA GLN A 40 -9.00 -7.10 -9.48
C GLN A 40 -8.15 -7.34 -8.23
N GLN A 41 -8.35 -6.59 -7.14
CA GLN A 41 -7.51 -6.64 -5.93
C GLN A 41 -8.29 -6.90 -4.63
N GLY A 42 -9.58 -6.62 -4.59
CA GLY A 42 -10.43 -6.80 -3.41
C GLY A 42 -9.92 -6.07 -2.15
N LEU A 43 -9.43 -4.82 -2.28
CA LEU A 43 -8.82 -4.10 -1.18
C LEU A 43 -9.87 -3.49 -0.25
N ILE A 44 -9.85 -3.90 1.03
CA ILE A 44 -10.63 -3.30 2.11
C ILE A 44 -9.64 -2.53 2.99
N PHE A 45 -9.70 -1.20 2.94
CA PHE A 45 -8.86 -0.37 3.81
C PHE A 45 -9.55 0.00 5.10
N GLU A 46 -8.80 -0.05 6.20
CA GLU A 46 -9.34 0.12 7.54
C GLU A 46 -9.03 1.50 8.12
N CYS A 47 -10.08 2.23 8.49
CA CYS A 47 -10.03 3.45 9.28
C CYS A 47 -9.95 3.07 10.76
N LYS A 48 -8.79 3.28 11.41
CA LYS A 48 -8.52 2.88 12.78
C LYS A 48 -7.69 3.91 13.53
N ARG A 49 -8.24 4.44 14.63
CA ARG A 49 -7.58 5.45 15.47
C ARG A 49 -6.55 4.88 16.42
N LYS A 50 -6.83 3.69 16.98
CA LYS A 50 -6.02 3.03 18.02
C LYS A 50 -6.01 1.52 17.81
N SER A 51 -5.02 0.82 18.31
CA SER A 51 -5.02 -0.64 18.37
C SER A 51 -4.38 -1.16 19.65
N PRO A 52 -4.79 -2.35 20.17
CA PRO A 52 -4.18 -2.94 21.37
C PRO A 52 -2.67 -3.17 21.24
N SER A 53 -2.20 -3.54 20.05
CA SER A 53 -0.79 -3.89 19.79
C SER A 53 0.14 -2.69 19.58
N ARG A 54 -0.38 -1.50 19.19
CA ARG A 54 0.42 -0.34 18.79
C ARG A 54 0.03 0.96 19.51
N GLY A 55 -1.04 0.93 20.33
CA GLY A 55 -1.56 2.14 20.97
C GLY A 55 -2.24 3.10 19.98
N MET A 56 -2.11 4.39 20.22
CA MET A 56 -2.67 5.45 19.36
C MET A 56 -1.92 5.50 18.03
N LEU A 57 -2.64 5.38 16.92
CA LEU A 57 -2.10 5.41 15.55
C LEU A 57 -2.23 6.80 14.93
N ALA A 58 -3.34 7.50 15.22
CA ALA A 58 -3.59 8.86 14.75
C ALA A 58 -4.13 9.71 15.90
N GLN A 59 -3.41 10.77 16.27
CA GLN A 59 -3.88 11.75 17.25
C GLN A 59 -4.97 12.63 16.64
N ASP A 60 -4.70 13.17 15.46
CA ASP A 60 -5.64 13.90 14.64
C ASP A 60 -6.28 12.91 13.64
N TYR A 61 -7.50 12.46 13.95
CA TYR A 61 -8.16 11.37 13.25
C TYR A 61 -9.44 11.85 12.55
N HIS A 62 -9.34 11.97 11.24
CA HIS A 62 -10.43 12.36 10.34
C HIS A 62 -10.78 11.20 9.40
N PRO A 63 -11.64 10.27 9.81
CA PRO A 63 -11.94 9.06 9.04
C PRO A 63 -12.58 9.35 7.68
N ASP A 64 -13.29 10.45 7.53
CA ASP A 64 -13.86 10.91 6.26
C ASP A 64 -12.77 11.32 5.26
N VAL A 65 -11.72 12.02 5.70
CA VAL A 65 -10.57 12.41 4.85
C VAL A 65 -9.76 11.17 4.46
N ILE A 66 -9.53 10.26 5.41
CA ILE A 66 -8.83 8.99 5.19
C ILE A 66 -9.60 8.14 4.18
N ALA A 67 -10.91 7.98 4.37
CA ALA A 67 -11.76 7.18 3.50
C ALA A 67 -11.81 7.71 2.06
N ARG A 68 -11.81 9.04 1.86
CA ARG A 68 -11.71 9.63 0.51
C ARG A 68 -10.43 9.25 -0.21
N LYS A 69 -9.28 9.22 0.50
CA LYS A 69 -8.01 8.77 -0.09
C LYS A 69 -8.00 7.27 -0.38
N TYR A 70 -8.65 6.47 0.47
CA TYR A 70 -8.80 5.04 0.23
C TYR A 70 -9.70 4.73 -0.98
N ALA A 71 -10.72 5.56 -1.22
CA ALA A 71 -11.75 5.31 -2.23
C ALA A 71 -11.20 5.18 -3.66
N ASP A 72 -10.04 5.79 -3.95
CA ASP A 72 -9.40 5.69 -5.26
C ASP A 72 -8.93 4.24 -5.59
N TYR A 73 -8.76 3.40 -4.55
CA TYR A 73 -8.20 2.06 -4.69
C TYR A 73 -9.03 0.96 -4.00
N ALA A 74 -9.96 1.33 -3.14
CA ALA A 74 -10.68 0.40 -2.29
C ALA A 74 -11.88 -0.27 -2.97
N SER A 75 -12.10 -1.55 -2.68
CA SER A 75 -13.37 -2.25 -2.90
C SER A 75 -14.35 -2.04 -1.74
N GLY A 76 -13.86 -1.65 -0.57
CA GLY A 76 -14.65 -1.35 0.61
C GLY A 76 -13.83 -0.68 1.69
N ILE A 77 -14.51 -0.06 2.65
CA ILE A 77 -13.89 0.58 3.81
C ILE A 77 -14.29 -0.16 5.07
N SER A 78 -13.32 -0.50 5.92
CA SER A 78 -13.54 -1.01 7.26
C SER A 78 -13.44 0.13 8.27
N VAL A 79 -14.39 0.23 9.19
CA VAL A 79 -14.40 1.27 10.22
C VAL A 79 -14.52 0.62 11.59
N LEU A 80 -13.52 0.86 12.46
CA LEU A 80 -13.55 0.41 13.85
C LEU A 80 -14.60 1.20 14.63
N THR A 81 -15.54 0.50 15.28
CA THR A 81 -16.59 1.07 16.12
C THR A 81 -16.47 0.68 17.60
N GLU A 82 -15.55 -0.22 17.95
CA GLU A 82 -15.30 -0.61 19.33
C GLU A 82 -14.59 0.53 20.11
N PRO A 83 -15.18 1.04 21.23
CA PRO A 83 -14.72 2.28 21.85
C PRO A 83 -13.49 2.14 22.75
N ASP A 84 -13.37 1.08 23.55
CA ASP A 84 -12.42 1.02 24.65
C ASP A 84 -10.98 0.71 24.19
N TYR A 85 -10.84 -0.22 23.27
CA TYR A 85 -9.55 -0.74 22.80
C TYR A 85 -9.09 -0.12 21.49
N PHE A 86 -10.05 0.27 20.63
CA PHE A 86 -9.77 0.82 19.30
C PHE A 86 -10.11 2.31 19.17
N ALA A 87 -10.70 2.92 20.21
CA ALA A 87 -11.18 4.29 20.21
C ALA A 87 -12.14 4.56 19.03
N GLY A 88 -12.99 3.56 18.73
CA GLY A 88 -14.02 3.63 17.71
C GLY A 88 -15.26 4.38 18.22
N GLU A 89 -15.98 4.99 17.31
CA GLU A 89 -17.21 5.74 17.60
C GLU A 89 -18.21 5.58 16.45
N ASP A 90 -19.52 5.60 16.76
CA ASP A 90 -20.59 5.60 15.75
C ASP A 90 -20.44 6.76 14.76
N ALA A 91 -19.99 7.92 15.27
CA ALA A 91 -19.70 9.10 14.46
C ALA A 91 -18.67 8.87 13.37
N HIS A 92 -17.69 7.98 13.60
CA HIS A 92 -16.68 7.62 12.60
C HIS A 92 -17.32 6.90 11.40
N LEU A 93 -18.21 5.94 11.66
CA LEU A 93 -18.90 5.21 10.60
C LEU A 93 -19.82 6.12 9.80
N LEU A 94 -20.56 7.02 10.46
CA LEU A 94 -21.39 8.02 9.80
C LEU A 94 -20.58 8.98 8.94
N ALA A 95 -19.43 9.46 9.44
CA ALA A 95 -18.53 10.34 8.69
C ALA A 95 -17.98 9.66 7.42
N VAL A 96 -17.55 8.39 7.53
CA VAL A 96 -17.13 7.61 6.37
C VAL A 96 -18.25 7.37 5.38
N ARG A 97 -19.48 7.05 5.87
CA ARG A 97 -20.66 6.85 4.99
C ARG A 97 -20.98 8.08 4.17
N GLN A 98 -20.84 9.27 4.77
CA GLN A 98 -21.08 10.55 4.08
C GLN A 98 -19.97 10.92 3.09
N ALA A 99 -18.78 10.38 3.30
CA ALA A 99 -17.59 10.72 2.52
C ALA A 99 -17.42 9.89 1.25
N VAL A 100 -17.88 8.62 1.24
CA VAL A 100 -17.62 7.67 0.15
C VAL A 100 -18.86 6.88 -0.22
N ASP A 101 -18.93 6.40 -1.46
CA ASP A 101 -20.03 5.59 -1.97
C ASP A 101 -19.73 4.07 -2.00
N LEU A 102 -18.63 3.65 -1.37
CA LEU A 102 -18.21 2.26 -1.27
C LEU A 102 -19.00 1.50 -0.18
N PRO A 103 -19.09 0.16 -0.23
CA PRO A 103 -19.59 -0.62 0.88
C PRO A 103 -18.68 -0.46 2.12
N ILE A 104 -19.31 -0.41 3.31
CA ILE A 104 -18.63 -0.20 4.59
C ILE A 104 -18.82 -1.42 5.48
N LEU A 105 -17.71 -1.96 6.01
CA LEU A 105 -17.66 -2.94 7.08
C LEU A 105 -17.65 -2.24 8.43
N ALA A 106 -18.68 -2.46 9.26
CA ALA A 106 -18.63 -2.13 10.68
C ALA A 106 -17.76 -3.16 11.41
N LYS A 107 -16.54 -2.77 11.77
CA LYS A 107 -15.57 -3.64 12.43
C LYS A 107 -15.74 -3.53 13.95
N ASP A 108 -16.52 -4.44 14.50
CA ASP A 108 -16.88 -4.52 15.92
C ASP A 108 -16.90 -5.97 16.38
N PHE A 109 -16.95 -6.20 17.68
CA PHE A 109 -17.18 -7.52 18.27
C PHE A 109 -18.68 -7.73 18.44
N VAL A 110 -19.31 -8.36 17.45
CA VAL A 110 -20.75 -8.61 17.44
C VAL A 110 -21.06 -9.79 18.35
N VAL A 111 -21.81 -9.53 19.42
CA VAL A 111 -22.22 -10.48 20.45
C VAL A 111 -23.73 -10.39 20.76
N ASP A 112 -24.44 -9.50 20.06
CA ASP A 112 -25.89 -9.29 20.18
C ASP A 112 -26.47 -8.83 18.84
N LEU A 113 -27.65 -9.31 18.48
CA LEU A 113 -28.30 -8.97 17.19
C LEU A 113 -28.63 -7.49 17.06
N ARG A 114 -28.81 -6.76 18.18
CA ARG A 114 -29.03 -5.32 18.18
C ARG A 114 -27.89 -4.55 17.51
N GLN A 115 -26.65 -5.05 17.62
CA GLN A 115 -25.49 -4.43 16.99
C GLN A 115 -25.57 -4.43 15.45
N ILE A 116 -26.20 -5.46 14.86
CA ILE A 116 -26.37 -5.57 13.40
C ILE A 116 -27.33 -4.49 12.91
N ASN A 117 -28.48 -4.31 13.61
CA ASN A 117 -29.44 -3.27 13.30
C ASN A 117 -28.84 -1.87 13.42
N HIS A 118 -28.06 -1.66 14.47
CA HIS A 118 -27.36 -0.42 14.75
C HIS A 118 -26.33 -0.10 13.66
N ALA A 119 -25.47 -1.05 13.32
CA ALA A 119 -24.52 -0.88 12.24
C ALA A 119 -25.21 -0.53 10.91
N ARG A 120 -26.34 -1.20 10.60
CA ARG A 120 -27.13 -0.88 9.41
C ARG A 120 -27.70 0.54 9.47
N ALA A 121 -28.24 0.95 10.60
CA ALA A 121 -28.78 2.31 10.80
C ALA A 121 -27.72 3.41 10.63
N LEU A 122 -26.47 3.12 10.98
CA LEU A 122 -25.32 3.99 10.75
C LEU A 122 -24.79 3.94 9.30
N GLY A 123 -25.32 3.07 8.45
CA GLY A 123 -24.96 2.99 7.02
C GLY A 123 -24.00 1.89 6.66
N ALA A 124 -23.67 0.95 7.56
CA ALA A 124 -22.86 -0.22 7.25
C ALA A 124 -23.55 -1.15 6.24
N ASN A 125 -22.76 -1.83 5.45
CA ASN A 125 -23.15 -2.78 4.41
C ASN A 125 -22.59 -4.18 4.67
N CYS A 126 -21.70 -4.30 5.64
CA CYS A 126 -21.05 -5.54 6.07
C CYS A 126 -20.82 -5.50 7.58
N ILE A 127 -20.87 -6.66 8.23
CA ILE A 127 -20.49 -6.85 9.63
C ILE A 127 -19.40 -7.91 9.76
N LEU A 128 -18.71 -7.91 10.91
CA LEU A 128 -17.75 -8.92 11.30
C LEU A 128 -18.39 -9.94 12.25
N LEU A 129 -18.23 -11.22 11.98
CA LEU A 129 -18.48 -12.31 12.93
C LEU A 129 -17.21 -13.12 13.14
N MET A 130 -16.69 -13.13 14.37
CA MET A 130 -15.46 -13.83 14.73
C MET A 130 -15.80 -15.21 15.28
N MET A 131 -15.30 -16.29 14.65
CA MET A 131 -15.56 -17.68 15.08
C MET A 131 -14.98 -17.98 16.48
N SER A 132 -13.95 -17.23 16.90
CA SER A 132 -13.39 -17.26 18.26
C SER A 132 -14.30 -16.64 19.34
N VAL A 133 -15.31 -15.84 18.94
CA VAL A 133 -16.18 -15.10 19.85
C VAL A 133 -17.58 -15.67 19.94
N VAL A 134 -18.10 -16.19 18.81
CA VAL A 134 -19.50 -16.65 18.71
C VAL A 134 -19.59 -18.16 18.58
N ASN A 135 -20.68 -18.74 19.11
CA ASN A 135 -21.06 -20.12 18.81
C ASN A 135 -21.89 -20.20 17.51
N ASP A 136 -22.12 -21.41 17.03
CA ASP A 136 -22.76 -21.66 15.74
C ASP A 136 -24.21 -21.16 15.70
N ASP A 137 -24.98 -21.36 16.78
CA ASP A 137 -26.37 -20.90 16.88
C ASP A 137 -26.46 -19.37 16.78
N PHE A 138 -25.57 -18.66 17.46
CA PHE A 138 -25.51 -17.20 17.35
C PHE A 138 -25.05 -16.74 15.97
N TRP A 139 -24.04 -17.43 15.39
CA TRP A 139 -23.57 -17.10 14.04
C TRP A 139 -24.71 -17.22 13.02
N LEU A 140 -25.49 -18.32 13.06
CA LEU A 140 -26.65 -18.53 12.19
C LEU A 140 -27.70 -17.43 12.36
N ALA A 141 -28.07 -17.08 13.60
CA ALA A 141 -29.05 -16.02 13.87
C ALA A 141 -28.55 -14.65 13.38
N ALA A 142 -27.27 -14.34 13.58
CA ALA A 142 -26.64 -13.09 13.14
C ALA A 142 -26.53 -13.03 11.62
N TYR A 143 -26.16 -14.13 10.97
CA TYR A 143 -26.10 -14.23 9.51
C TYR A 143 -27.47 -14.02 8.86
N GLU A 144 -28.52 -14.71 9.35
CA GLU A 144 -29.89 -14.54 8.85
C GLU A 144 -30.40 -13.10 9.08
N ARG A 145 -30.05 -12.47 10.21
CA ARG A 145 -30.40 -11.07 10.44
C ARG A 145 -29.67 -10.15 9.47
N ALA A 146 -28.37 -10.32 9.27
CA ALA A 146 -27.59 -9.55 8.29
C ALA A 146 -28.15 -9.72 6.88
N LYS A 147 -28.42 -10.95 6.48
CA LYS A 147 -29.01 -11.32 5.18
C LYS A 147 -30.37 -10.64 4.95
N SER A 148 -31.24 -10.59 5.97
CA SER A 148 -32.54 -9.91 5.88
C SER A 148 -32.41 -8.40 5.61
N LEU A 149 -31.28 -7.81 5.98
CA LEU A 149 -30.93 -6.41 5.73
C LEU A 149 -30.03 -6.23 4.47
N ASN A 150 -29.86 -7.28 3.67
CA ASN A 150 -28.96 -7.31 2.51
C ASN A 150 -27.51 -6.86 2.86
N MET A 151 -27.06 -7.22 4.07
CA MET A 151 -25.69 -6.95 4.52
C MET A 151 -24.81 -8.17 4.29
N ALA A 152 -23.56 -7.95 3.88
CA ALA A 152 -22.55 -8.97 3.86
C ALA A 152 -22.06 -9.32 5.28
N VAL A 153 -21.51 -10.51 5.43
CA VAL A 153 -20.87 -10.98 6.66
C VAL A 153 -19.44 -11.42 6.35
N LEU A 154 -18.46 -10.80 7.00
CA LEU A 154 -17.08 -11.25 7.03
C LEU A 154 -16.93 -12.19 8.23
N THR A 155 -16.75 -13.49 7.95
CA THR A 155 -16.57 -14.50 8.99
C THR A 155 -15.08 -14.70 9.24
N GLU A 156 -14.58 -14.19 10.37
CA GLU A 156 -13.16 -14.20 10.70
C GLU A 156 -12.76 -15.51 11.39
N VAL A 157 -11.65 -16.11 10.93
CA VAL A 157 -11.06 -17.36 11.42
C VAL A 157 -9.55 -17.21 11.67
N HIS A 158 -8.99 -17.94 12.64
CA HIS A 158 -7.58 -17.90 13.03
C HIS A 158 -6.87 -19.25 12.88
N ASP A 159 -7.62 -20.35 12.89
CA ASP A 159 -7.08 -21.71 12.81
C ASP A 159 -8.01 -22.65 12.02
N GLU A 160 -7.57 -23.91 11.87
CA GLU A 160 -8.29 -24.92 11.11
C GLU A 160 -9.63 -25.31 11.76
N ALA A 161 -9.73 -25.26 13.09
CA ALA A 161 -10.97 -25.63 13.79
C ALA A 161 -12.06 -24.57 13.59
N GLU A 162 -11.70 -23.29 13.67
CA GLU A 162 -12.59 -22.17 13.36
C GLU A 162 -12.97 -22.16 11.87
N LEU A 163 -12.01 -22.45 10.98
CA LEU A 163 -12.25 -22.56 9.54
C LEU A 163 -13.25 -23.68 9.22
N GLN A 164 -13.08 -24.85 9.82
CA GLN A 164 -14.00 -25.98 9.60
C GLN A 164 -15.44 -25.61 9.99
N ARG A 165 -15.63 -24.96 11.14
CA ARG A 165 -16.94 -24.46 11.58
C ARG A 165 -17.51 -23.45 10.58
N ALA A 166 -16.71 -22.49 10.10
CA ALA A 166 -17.15 -21.50 9.13
C ALA A 166 -17.60 -22.13 7.80
N ILE A 167 -16.91 -23.20 7.36
CA ILE A 167 -17.27 -23.96 6.15
C ILE A 167 -18.59 -24.72 6.38
N GLU A 168 -18.75 -25.41 7.52
CA GLU A 168 -19.97 -26.14 7.89
C GLU A 168 -21.21 -25.24 8.02
N LEU A 169 -21.00 -23.98 8.43
CA LEU A 169 -22.03 -22.94 8.49
C LEU A 169 -22.31 -22.25 7.15
N ASP A 170 -21.67 -22.69 6.09
CA ASP A 170 -21.85 -22.14 4.74
C ASP A 170 -21.49 -20.65 4.60
N ALA A 171 -20.48 -20.19 5.36
CA ALA A 171 -20.04 -18.79 5.35
C ALA A 171 -19.57 -18.34 3.95
N PRO A 172 -20.20 -17.32 3.31
CA PRO A 172 -19.90 -16.95 1.92
C PRO A 172 -18.62 -16.15 1.75
N MET A 173 -18.14 -15.47 2.80
CA MET A 173 -16.89 -14.71 2.83
C MET A 173 -16.15 -15.02 4.13
N ILE A 174 -14.94 -15.53 3.98
CA ILE A 174 -14.08 -15.97 5.09
C ILE A 174 -12.87 -15.05 5.17
N GLY A 175 -12.67 -14.42 6.33
CA GLY A 175 -11.52 -13.62 6.66
C GLY A 175 -10.50 -14.45 7.44
N ILE A 176 -9.30 -14.61 6.88
CA ILE A 176 -8.19 -15.30 7.56
C ILE A 176 -7.38 -14.23 8.29
N ASN A 177 -7.45 -14.21 9.62
CA ASN A 177 -6.70 -13.25 10.42
C ASN A 177 -5.31 -13.81 10.74
N ASN A 178 -4.28 -13.18 10.16
CA ASN A 178 -2.87 -13.53 10.39
C ASN A 178 -2.34 -13.09 11.76
N ARG A 179 -3.16 -12.42 12.58
CA ARG A 179 -2.77 -11.99 13.92
C ARG A 179 -3.25 -13.01 14.95
N ASP A 180 -2.30 -13.58 15.68
CA ASP A 180 -2.58 -14.35 16.88
C ASP A 180 -3.15 -13.43 17.97
N LEU A 181 -4.36 -13.74 18.47
CA LEU A 181 -5.08 -12.88 19.43
C LEU A 181 -4.52 -12.97 20.85
N HIS A 182 -3.65 -13.95 21.16
CA HIS A 182 -3.00 -14.08 22.47
C HIS A 182 -1.65 -13.36 22.48
N SER A 183 -0.81 -13.59 21.47
CA SER A 183 0.54 -13.01 21.38
C SER A 183 0.58 -11.65 20.68
N LEU A 184 -0.47 -11.28 19.95
CA LEU A 184 -0.59 -10.11 19.07
C LEU A 184 0.44 -10.08 17.92
N LYS A 185 1.16 -11.17 17.68
CA LYS A 185 2.07 -11.32 16.55
C LYS A 185 1.30 -11.61 15.27
N THR A 186 1.86 -11.19 14.14
CA THR A 186 1.30 -11.46 12.81
C THR A 186 2.19 -12.41 12.03
N ASP A 187 1.57 -13.39 11.37
CA ASP A 187 2.26 -14.38 10.54
C ASP A 187 1.42 -14.69 9.29
N LEU A 188 1.91 -14.28 8.11
CA LEU A 188 1.24 -14.49 6.83
C LEU A 188 1.15 -15.97 6.42
N ASP A 189 1.91 -16.86 7.07
CA ASP A 189 1.81 -18.30 6.86
C ASP A 189 0.47 -18.88 7.31
N VAL A 190 -0.27 -18.19 8.18
CA VAL A 190 -1.66 -18.55 8.51
C VAL A 190 -2.53 -18.53 7.25
N THR A 191 -2.48 -17.45 6.47
CA THR A 191 -3.20 -17.40 5.17
C THR A 191 -2.73 -18.49 4.22
N ARG A 192 -1.40 -18.71 4.08
CA ARG A 192 -0.85 -19.75 3.18
C ARG A 192 -1.32 -21.16 3.55
N ARG A 193 -1.53 -21.42 4.84
CA ARG A 193 -1.98 -22.71 5.36
C ARG A 193 -3.49 -22.89 5.22
N LEU A 194 -4.29 -21.86 5.53
CA LEU A 194 -5.75 -21.97 5.60
C LEU A 194 -6.44 -21.75 4.25
N ALA A 195 -5.98 -20.81 3.42
CA ALA A 195 -6.63 -20.48 2.16
C ALA A 195 -6.84 -21.67 1.21
N PRO A 196 -5.87 -22.62 1.06
CA PRO A 196 -6.07 -23.80 0.21
C PRO A 196 -7.14 -24.77 0.70
N LEU A 197 -7.58 -24.67 1.96
CA LEU A 197 -8.61 -25.52 2.56
C LEU A 197 -10.02 -24.98 2.34
N ILE A 198 -10.16 -23.74 1.88
CA ILE A 198 -11.45 -23.08 1.67
C ILE A 198 -12.01 -23.46 0.29
N PRO A 199 -13.30 -23.85 0.22
CA PRO A 199 -13.97 -24.13 -1.05
C PRO A 199 -13.88 -22.97 -2.04
N SER A 200 -13.79 -23.26 -3.34
CA SER A 200 -13.53 -22.26 -4.38
C SER A 200 -14.66 -21.23 -4.57
N ASP A 201 -15.88 -21.58 -4.19
CA ASP A 201 -17.06 -20.71 -4.28
C ASP A 201 -17.14 -19.65 -3.17
N ARG A 202 -16.19 -19.64 -2.22
CA ARG A 202 -16.12 -18.65 -1.13
C ARG A 202 -15.19 -17.50 -1.45
N ILE A 203 -15.55 -16.32 -0.97
CA ILE A 203 -14.64 -15.16 -0.99
C ILE A 203 -13.65 -15.32 0.16
N ILE A 204 -12.36 -15.20 -0.15
CA ILE A 204 -11.26 -15.31 0.82
C ILE A 204 -10.60 -13.94 1.00
N ILE A 205 -10.58 -13.43 2.23
CA ILE A 205 -9.91 -12.17 2.61
C ILE A 205 -8.75 -12.48 3.55
N SER A 206 -7.55 -12.00 3.25
CA SER A 206 -6.42 -12.04 4.19
C SER A 206 -6.40 -10.77 5.04
N GLU A 207 -6.40 -10.93 6.37
CA GLU A 207 -6.45 -9.83 7.33
C GLU A 207 -5.18 -9.78 8.18
N SER A 208 -4.77 -8.58 8.55
CA SER A 208 -3.59 -8.32 9.39
C SER A 208 -2.25 -8.71 8.76
N GLY A 209 -1.19 -7.97 9.10
CA GLY A 209 0.18 -8.28 8.69
C GLY A 209 0.57 -7.82 7.30
N ILE A 210 -0.36 -7.34 6.49
CA ILE A 210 -0.10 -6.80 5.15
C ILE A 210 0.48 -5.38 5.30
N ALA A 211 1.72 -5.19 4.88
CA ALA A 211 2.43 -3.93 5.02
C ALA A 211 3.18 -3.47 3.76
N SER A 212 3.34 -4.33 2.78
CA SER A 212 4.12 -4.06 1.57
C SER A 212 3.50 -4.66 0.31
N TYR A 213 3.91 -4.14 -0.83
CA TYR A 213 3.61 -4.72 -2.15
C TYR A 213 3.92 -6.22 -2.22
N GLN A 214 5.05 -6.63 -1.62
CA GLN A 214 5.47 -8.03 -1.59
C GLN A 214 4.50 -8.91 -0.80
N ASP A 215 3.93 -8.40 0.30
CA ASP A 215 2.95 -9.15 1.09
C ASP A 215 1.70 -9.42 0.26
N LEU A 216 1.16 -8.39 -0.42
CA LEU A 216 0.05 -8.55 -1.35
C LEU A 216 0.36 -9.60 -2.42
N ARG A 217 1.50 -9.43 -3.10
CA ARG A 217 1.89 -10.28 -4.21
C ARG A 217 2.12 -11.74 -3.80
N SER A 218 2.65 -11.96 -2.62
CA SER A 218 2.94 -13.32 -2.11
C SER A 218 1.70 -14.15 -1.79
N LEU A 219 0.55 -13.50 -1.61
CA LEU A 219 -0.72 -14.15 -1.26
C LEU A 219 -1.76 -14.04 -2.40
N SER A 220 -1.49 -13.26 -3.44
CA SER A 220 -2.49 -12.86 -4.44
C SER A 220 -3.18 -14.02 -5.17
N SER A 221 -2.47 -15.11 -5.41
CA SER A 221 -3.05 -16.32 -6.05
C SER A 221 -3.95 -17.15 -5.13
N MET A 222 -3.99 -16.83 -3.83
CA MET A 222 -4.69 -17.61 -2.81
C MET A 222 -5.95 -16.93 -2.30
N VAL A 223 -6.06 -15.60 -2.45
CA VAL A 223 -7.13 -14.80 -1.85
C VAL A 223 -7.83 -13.92 -2.87
N HIS A 224 -9.07 -13.54 -2.59
CA HIS A 224 -9.86 -12.59 -3.39
C HIS A 224 -9.64 -11.14 -2.95
N GLY A 225 -9.11 -10.93 -1.76
CA GLY A 225 -8.84 -9.59 -1.27
C GLY A 225 -8.09 -9.54 0.04
N TYR A 226 -7.91 -8.32 0.55
CA TYR A 226 -7.12 -8.03 1.74
C TYR A 226 -7.81 -6.99 2.61
N LEU A 227 -7.68 -7.13 3.94
CA LEU A 227 -8.08 -6.10 4.89
C LEU A 227 -6.83 -5.49 5.52
N ILE A 228 -6.61 -4.19 5.27
CA ILE A 228 -5.35 -3.49 5.55
C ILE A 228 -5.62 -2.21 6.34
N GLY A 229 -4.99 -2.07 7.50
CA GLY A 229 -5.19 -0.90 8.37
C GLY A 229 -3.89 -0.32 8.89
N THR A 230 -3.21 -1.03 9.79
CA THR A 230 -2.11 -0.48 10.60
C THR A 230 -0.98 0.14 9.78
N SER A 231 -0.56 -0.50 8.70
CA SER A 231 0.52 -0.01 7.83
C SER A 231 0.18 1.32 7.17
N MET A 232 -1.08 1.48 6.76
CA MET A 232 -1.58 2.72 6.15
C MET A 232 -1.71 3.84 7.18
N MET A 233 -2.29 3.54 8.34
CA MET A 233 -2.52 4.53 9.41
C MET A 233 -1.23 5.05 10.07
N GLN A 234 -0.10 4.35 9.92
CA GLN A 234 1.21 4.77 10.43
C GLN A 234 2.01 5.61 9.42
N SER A 235 1.55 5.76 8.20
CA SER A 235 2.25 6.54 7.18
C SER A 235 2.07 8.03 7.39
N SER A 236 3.14 8.79 7.20
CA SER A 236 3.12 10.26 7.16
C SER A 236 2.48 10.80 5.87
N ASP A 237 2.56 10.04 4.78
CA ASP A 237 1.88 10.31 3.51
C ASP A 237 1.07 9.08 3.07
N LEU A 238 -0.23 9.12 3.36
CA LEU A 238 -1.15 8.04 3.04
C LEU A 238 -1.26 7.79 1.53
N SER A 239 -1.25 8.84 0.73
CA SER A 239 -1.37 8.72 -0.73
C SER A 239 -0.16 8.04 -1.36
N GLN A 240 1.04 8.37 -0.88
CA GLN A 240 2.27 7.70 -1.31
C GLN A 240 2.30 6.24 -0.82
N ALA A 241 1.89 5.99 0.43
CA ALA A 241 1.83 4.64 0.99
C ALA A 241 0.89 3.71 0.22
N LEU A 242 -0.29 4.21 -0.17
CA LEU A 242 -1.24 3.46 -1.00
C LEU A 242 -0.64 3.08 -2.36
N ARG A 243 -0.04 4.04 -3.07
CA ARG A 243 0.63 3.75 -4.34
C ARG A 243 1.76 2.75 -4.18
N SER A 244 2.59 2.91 -3.16
CA SER A 244 3.70 1.97 -2.87
C SER A 244 3.21 0.57 -2.53
N LEU A 245 2.08 0.46 -1.84
CA LEU A 245 1.48 -0.83 -1.51
C LEU A 245 0.94 -1.55 -2.75
N ILE A 246 0.30 -0.83 -3.65
CA ILE A 246 -0.43 -1.39 -4.80
C ILE A 246 0.50 -1.66 -5.99
N PHE A 247 1.42 -0.73 -6.27
CA PHE A 247 2.26 -0.75 -7.47
C PHE A 247 3.74 -0.96 -7.18
N SER A 248 4.13 -1.08 -5.90
CA SER A 248 5.52 -0.96 -5.45
C SER A 248 6.01 0.49 -5.55
N GLU A 249 7.29 0.70 -5.26
CA GLU A 249 7.93 2.01 -5.41
C GLU A 249 8.33 2.22 -6.86
N VAL A 250 7.74 3.23 -7.52
CA VAL A 250 7.95 3.54 -8.94
C VAL A 250 8.32 5.00 -9.09
N LYS A 251 9.51 5.24 -9.67
CA LYS A 251 9.94 6.57 -10.12
C LYS A 251 9.81 6.65 -11.63
N VAL A 252 9.08 7.65 -12.13
CA VAL A 252 9.03 7.99 -13.55
C VAL A 252 9.91 9.24 -13.79
N CYS A 253 11.04 9.02 -14.46
CA CYS A 253 12.08 10.03 -14.64
C CYS A 253 11.93 10.80 -15.95
N GLY A 254 12.55 11.99 -16.03
CA GLY A 254 12.58 12.82 -17.25
C GLY A 254 11.25 13.53 -17.53
N LEU A 255 10.57 13.97 -16.47
CA LEU A 255 9.38 14.82 -16.57
C LEU A 255 9.79 16.25 -16.96
N THR A 256 9.03 16.87 -17.85
CA THR A 256 9.31 18.20 -18.41
C THR A 256 8.11 19.14 -18.40
N ASN A 257 6.94 18.65 -17.92
CA ASN A 257 5.70 19.42 -17.90
C ASN A 257 4.69 18.85 -16.88
N SER A 258 3.69 19.65 -16.51
CA SER A 258 2.66 19.29 -15.53
C SER A 258 1.69 18.22 -16.02
N VAL A 259 1.43 18.13 -17.33
CA VAL A 259 0.51 17.14 -17.91
C VAL A 259 1.07 15.74 -17.71
N ASP A 260 2.34 15.55 -18.06
CA ASP A 260 3.02 14.26 -17.86
C ASP A 260 3.19 13.94 -16.38
N ALA A 261 3.49 14.95 -15.52
CA ALA A 261 3.58 14.77 -14.08
C ALA A 261 2.23 14.31 -13.48
N LYS A 262 1.12 14.93 -13.91
CA LYS A 262 -0.22 14.52 -13.49
C LYS A 262 -0.57 13.12 -14.01
N LEU A 263 -0.28 12.82 -15.27
CA LEU A 263 -0.52 11.50 -15.87
C LEU A 263 0.13 10.38 -15.04
N VAL A 264 1.42 10.50 -14.72
CA VAL A 264 2.13 9.47 -13.98
C VAL A 264 1.69 9.40 -12.52
N TYR A 265 1.33 10.53 -11.91
CA TYR A 265 0.76 10.57 -10.56
C TYR A 265 -0.58 9.81 -10.49
N ASP A 266 -1.51 10.14 -11.38
CA ASP A 266 -2.84 9.52 -11.45
C ASP A 266 -2.73 8.01 -11.76
N SER A 267 -1.69 7.60 -12.48
CA SER A 267 -1.45 6.18 -12.81
C SER A 267 -0.85 5.37 -11.66
N GLY A 268 -0.27 6.02 -10.63
CA GLY A 268 0.25 5.30 -9.46
C GLY A 268 1.75 5.49 -9.16
N ALA A 269 2.46 6.39 -9.86
CA ALA A 269 3.85 6.69 -9.57
C ALA A 269 4.03 7.23 -8.14
N THR A 270 5.09 6.78 -7.47
CA THR A 270 5.46 7.24 -6.12
C THR A 270 6.44 8.42 -6.16
N TRP A 271 7.17 8.56 -7.26
CA TRP A 271 8.18 9.61 -7.47
C TRP A 271 8.20 10.10 -8.92
N GLY A 272 8.43 11.40 -9.09
CA GLY A 272 8.74 12.02 -10.38
C GLY A 272 10.20 12.44 -10.45
N GLY A 273 10.87 12.27 -11.59
CA GLY A 273 12.25 12.71 -11.79
C GLY A 273 12.36 13.86 -12.76
N VAL A 274 13.05 14.95 -12.36
CA VAL A 274 13.44 16.08 -13.21
C VAL A 274 14.93 16.03 -13.43
N ILE A 275 15.36 16.03 -14.69
CA ILE A 275 16.77 15.95 -15.04
C ILE A 275 17.36 17.36 -15.12
N MET A 276 18.25 17.67 -14.16
CA MET A 276 18.92 18.96 -14.01
C MET A 276 20.27 19.01 -14.72
N THR A 277 20.63 17.94 -15.47
CA THR A 277 21.93 17.82 -16.16
C THR A 277 21.83 18.35 -17.59
N PRO A 278 22.56 19.41 -17.98
CA PRO A 278 22.43 20.09 -19.29
C PRO A 278 22.69 19.21 -20.51
N GLN A 279 23.49 18.12 -20.35
CA GLN A 279 23.80 17.17 -21.42
C GLN A 279 22.62 16.24 -21.79
N SER A 280 21.58 16.22 -20.98
CA SER A 280 20.39 15.41 -21.22
C SER A 280 19.44 16.06 -22.23
N LYS A 281 18.86 15.25 -23.12
CA LYS A 281 17.75 15.71 -24.00
C LYS A 281 16.49 16.09 -23.22
N ARG A 282 16.42 15.73 -21.92
CA ARG A 282 15.29 15.96 -20.99
C ARG A 282 15.62 17.02 -19.95
N TYR A 283 16.70 17.76 -20.19
CA TYR A 283 17.16 18.81 -19.28
C TYR A 283 16.06 19.85 -19.01
N GLN A 284 15.93 20.21 -17.75
CA GLN A 284 15.13 21.35 -17.31
C GLN A 284 16.02 22.27 -16.47
N SER A 285 16.09 23.57 -16.83
CA SER A 285 16.68 24.52 -15.89
C SER A 285 15.81 24.69 -14.65
N PRO A 286 16.33 25.18 -13.50
CA PRO A 286 15.51 25.47 -12.33
C PRO A 286 14.29 26.33 -12.63
N GLU A 287 14.43 27.33 -13.51
CA GLU A 287 13.35 28.23 -13.91
C GLU A 287 12.29 27.50 -14.75
N GLN A 288 12.72 26.67 -15.70
CA GLN A 288 11.80 25.85 -16.51
C GLN A 288 11.00 24.88 -15.63
N ALA A 289 11.69 24.19 -14.70
CA ALA A 289 11.05 23.25 -13.78
C ALA A 289 10.06 23.97 -12.83
N ALA A 290 10.42 25.14 -12.30
CA ALA A 290 9.56 25.94 -11.42
C ALA A 290 8.22 26.30 -12.07
N ASN A 291 8.20 26.53 -13.39
CA ASN A 291 6.99 26.94 -14.10
C ASN A 291 5.86 25.89 -14.09
N TRP A 292 6.16 24.62 -13.81
CA TRP A 292 5.16 23.55 -13.85
C TRP A 292 5.14 22.67 -12.59
N MET A 293 6.22 22.68 -11.79
CA MET A 293 6.30 21.79 -10.62
C MET A 293 5.36 22.19 -9.48
N THR A 294 4.97 23.45 -9.36
CA THR A 294 4.09 23.95 -8.31
C THR A 294 2.72 23.27 -8.28
N ASP A 295 2.27 22.74 -9.41
CA ASP A 295 0.95 22.13 -9.56
C ASP A 295 0.98 20.59 -9.39
N THR A 296 2.15 20.00 -9.14
CA THR A 296 2.25 18.55 -8.99
C THR A 296 2.11 18.11 -7.53
N GLN A 297 1.35 17.03 -7.31
CA GLN A 297 1.27 16.34 -6.02
C GLN A 297 2.34 15.22 -5.91
N LEU A 298 3.08 14.96 -6.98
CA LEU A 298 4.09 13.93 -7.03
C LEU A 298 5.36 14.40 -6.32
N PRO A 299 5.88 13.66 -5.33
CA PRO A 299 7.18 13.98 -4.74
C PRO A 299 8.27 13.97 -5.83
N MET A 300 8.98 15.10 -5.99
CA MET A 300 9.92 15.28 -7.09
C MET A 300 11.36 15.00 -6.67
N VAL A 301 12.10 14.35 -7.57
CA VAL A 301 13.53 14.02 -7.44
C VAL A 301 14.32 14.81 -8.49
N GLY A 302 15.19 15.69 -8.03
CA GLY A 302 16.16 16.37 -8.92
C GLY A 302 17.33 15.43 -9.26
N VAL A 303 17.58 15.18 -10.53
CA VAL A 303 18.65 14.30 -11.00
C VAL A 303 19.83 15.12 -11.50
N PHE A 304 20.98 14.96 -10.84
CA PHE A 304 22.22 15.72 -11.08
C PHE A 304 23.35 14.77 -11.47
N MET A 305 24.34 15.27 -12.20
CA MET A 305 25.49 14.51 -12.65
C MET A 305 26.74 15.42 -12.69
N ASP A 306 27.61 15.26 -11.70
CA ASP A 306 28.88 15.99 -11.54
C ASP A 306 28.73 17.54 -11.46
N GLN A 307 27.57 18.04 -11.00
CA GLN A 307 27.35 19.47 -10.73
C GLN A 307 27.94 19.87 -9.38
N SER A 308 28.22 21.16 -9.22
CA SER A 308 28.73 21.71 -7.97
C SER A 308 27.73 21.61 -6.82
N LEU A 309 28.23 21.62 -5.59
CA LEU A 309 27.40 21.69 -4.39
C LEU A 309 26.43 22.87 -4.42
N GLU A 310 26.92 24.04 -4.86
CA GLU A 310 26.14 25.28 -4.92
C GLU A 310 24.96 25.18 -5.88
N GLU A 311 25.17 24.62 -7.09
CA GLU A 311 24.12 24.38 -8.08
C GLU A 311 23.05 23.42 -7.56
N ILE A 312 23.47 22.29 -6.95
CA ILE A 312 22.53 21.30 -6.41
C ILE A 312 21.70 21.90 -5.26
N ILE A 313 22.35 22.61 -4.32
CA ILE A 313 21.69 23.20 -3.16
C ILE A 313 20.72 24.31 -3.60
N SER A 314 21.15 25.17 -4.54
CA SER A 314 20.31 26.25 -5.08
C SER A 314 19.04 25.67 -5.72
N ALA A 315 19.20 24.70 -6.63
CA ALA A 315 18.06 24.04 -7.28
C ALA A 315 17.15 23.30 -6.29
N ALA A 316 17.74 22.59 -5.31
CA ALA A 316 16.97 21.86 -4.31
C ALA A 316 16.13 22.78 -3.40
N ARG A 317 16.65 23.97 -3.07
CA ARG A 317 15.91 24.98 -2.30
C ARG A 317 14.82 25.65 -3.12
N GLN A 318 15.12 26.01 -4.38
CA GLN A 318 14.16 26.69 -5.25
C GLN A 318 12.98 25.80 -5.63
N LEU A 319 13.22 24.49 -5.85
CA LEU A 319 12.24 23.53 -6.37
C LEU A 319 11.69 22.60 -5.30
N GLU A 320 12.12 22.73 -4.06
CA GLU A 320 11.68 21.94 -2.91
C GLU A 320 11.70 20.42 -3.17
N PHE A 321 12.78 19.93 -3.80
CA PHE A 321 12.91 18.51 -4.10
C PHE A 321 12.78 17.63 -2.84
N ALA A 322 11.97 16.58 -2.93
CA ALA A 322 11.88 15.55 -1.91
C ALA A 322 13.17 14.70 -1.82
N ALA A 323 13.88 14.57 -2.95
CA ALA A 323 15.21 13.95 -3.00
C ALA A 323 16.09 14.58 -4.09
N VAL A 324 17.41 14.55 -3.87
CA VAL A 324 18.43 14.77 -4.89
C VAL A 324 19.08 13.44 -5.25
N GLN A 325 19.11 13.12 -6.53
CA GLN A 325 19.74 11.92 -7.07
C GLN A 325 21.05 12.28 -7.73
N LEU A 326 22.15 11.72 -7.23
CA LEU A 326 23.49 11.93 -7.76
C LEU A 326 23.83 10.78 -8.73
N HIS A 327 23.99 11.12 -10.00
CA HIS A 327 24.19 10.16 -11.09
C HIS A 327 25.62 10.18 -11.67
N GLY A 328 26.50 11.00 -11.12
CA GLY A 328 27.90 11.16 -11.55
C GLY A 328 28.90 10.43 -10.66
N SER A 329 30.09 10.97 -10.59
CA SER A 329 31.24 10.44 -9.85
C SER A 329 31.40 11.05 -8.45
N GLU A 330 30.31 11.61 -7.87
CA GLU A 330 30.32 12.29 -6.57
C GLU A 330 30.83 11.34 -5.46
N SER A 331 31.81 11.85 -4.68
CA SER A 331 32.47 11.06 -3.61
C SER A 331 31.65 11.02 -2.30
N PRO A 332 32.00 10.15 -1.35
CA PRO A 332 31.42 10.16 -0.01
C PRO A 332 31.57 11.51 0.72
N GLU A 333 32.70 12.21 0.54
CA GLU A 333 32.96 13.53 1.13
C GLU A 333 32.04 14.59 0.54
N PHE A 334 31.76 14.50 -0.77
CA PHE A 334 30.79 15.36 -1.43
C PHE A 334 29.40 15.17 -0.84
N ILE A 335 28.98 13.90 -0.64
CA ILE A 335 27.67 13.58 -0.04
C ILE A 335 27.59 14.10 1.39
N ALA A 336 28.63 13.95 2.20
CA ALA A 336 28.69 14.48 3.56
C ALA A 336 28.52 16.02 3.56
N SER A 337 29.22 16.72 2.65
CA SER A 337 29.14 18.16 2.50
C SER A 337 27.75 18.62 2.01
N LEU A 338 27.16 17.86 1.08
CA LEU A 338 25.81 18.11 0.57
C LEU A 338 24.76 17.94 1.68
N ARG A 339 24.88 16.87 2.50
CA ARG A 339 23.95 16.60 3.61
C ARG A 339 23.93 17.74 4.65
N GLN A 340 25.06 18.35 4.93
CA GLN A 340 25.15 19.46 5.89
C GLN A 340 24.38 20.73 5.45
N GLN A 341 24.15 20.89 4.15
CA GLN A 341 23.59 22.11 3.57
C GLN A 341 22.16 21.93 3.00
N LEU A 342 21.75 20.68 2.75
CA LEU A 342 20.38 20.37 2.34
C LEU A 342 19.42 20.39 3.53
N SER A 343 18.14 20.64 3.24
CA SER A 343 17.05 20.42 4.21
C SER A 343 17.10 18.99 4.76
N ALA A 344 16.79 18.83 6.05
CA ALA A 344 16.67 17.49 6.67
C ALA A 344 15.60 16.62 5.97
N ASN A 345 14.59 17.25 5.35
CA ASN A 345 13.51 16.58 4.65
C ASN A 345 13.87 16.18 3.20
N THR A 346 14.98 16.67 2.65
CA THR A 346 15.43 16.29 1.29
C THR A 346 16.35 15.08 1.38
N ALA A 347 15.94 13.95 0.84
CA ALA A 347 16.75 12.74 0.80
C ALA A 347 17.91 12.87 -0.23
N ILE A 348 18.99 12.10 -0.01
CA ILE A 348 20.07 11.94 -0.99
C ILE A 348 20.03 10.53 -1.53
N TRP A 349 19.98 10.38 -2.84
CA TRP A 349 20.04 9.12 -3.57
C TRP A 349 21.30 9.06 -4.40
N LYS A 350 21.92 7.87 -4.52
CA LYS A 350 23.11 7.66 -5.33
C LYS A 350 22.84 6.63 -6.42
N THR A 351 23.23 6.95 -7.64
CA THR A 351 23.22 6.00 -8.75
C THR A 351 24.59 5.32 -8.87
N ILE A 352 24.59 4.01 -9.00
CA ILE A 352 25.77 3.19 -9.33
C ILE A 352 25.46 2.40 -10.60
N THR A 353 26.50 2.08 -11.35
CA THR A 353 26.37 1.35 -12.62
C THR A 353 26.79 -0.10 -12.45
N ALA A 354 26.02 -1.03 -13.03
CA ALA A 354 26.27 -2.47 -12.99
C ALA A 354 26.33 -3.09 -14.38
N SER A 355 27.11 -4.17 -14.54
CA SER A 355 27.18 -4.98 -15.76
C SER A 355 27.52 -6.42 -15.43
N ASP A 356 26.97 -7.39 -16.18
CA ASP A 356 27.30 -8.83 -16.00
C ASP A 356 28.58 -9.25 -16.67
N THR A 357 29.11 -8.48 -17.62
CA THR A 357 30.14 -8.98 -18.55
C THR A 357 31.32 -8.04 -18.78
N SER A 358 31.49 -7.00 -17.95
CA SER A 358 32.59 -6.02 -18.10
C SER A 358 33.54 -6.07 -16.93
N ASP A 359 34.84 -6.04 -17.22
CA ASP A 359 35.91 -5.89 -16.21
C ASP A 359 35.82 -4.47 -15.54
N ASP A 360 35.14 -3.53 -16.17
CA ASP A 360 35.03 -2.15 -15.69
C ASP A 360 33.87 -1.91 -14.71
N TYR A 361 32.87 -2.82 -14.64
CA TYR A 361 31.68 -2.66 -13.79
C TYR A 361 31.36 -3.94 -13.04
N PRO A 362 31.04 -3.86 -11.73
CA PRO A 362 30.66 -5.04 -10.96
C PRO A 362 29.34 -5.61 -11.43
N SER A 363 29.15 -6.92 -11.37
CA SER A 363 27.88 -7.58 -11.57
C SER A 363 26.90 -7.25 -10.43
N ALA A 364 25.60 -7.44 -10.64
CA ALA A 364 24.59 -7.21 -9.61
C ALA A 364 24.90 -8.01 -8.32
N ASN A 365 25.42 -9.21 -8.43
CA ASN A 365 25.86 -10.04 -7.29
C ASN A 365 27.00 -9.42 -6.46
N GLN A 366 27.83 -8.58 -7.08
CA GLN A 366 28.99 -7.96 -6.45
C GLN A 366 28.71 -6.58 -5.89
N LEU A 367 27.53 -6.02 -6.14
CA LEU A 367 27.17 -4.66 -5.74
C LEU A 367 26.78 -4.52 -4.28
N GLN A 368 26.48 -5.60 -3.56
CA GLN A 368 26.01 -5.50 -2.18
C GLN A 368 26.95 -4.69 -1.26
N PRO A 369 28.27 -4.94 -1.22
CA PRO A 369 29.16 -4.14 -0.40
C PRO A 369 29.17 -2.65 -0.79
N VAL A 370 29.08 -2.36 -2.09
CA VAL A 370 29.02 -0.97 -2.60
C VAL A 370 27.74 -0.27 -2.17
N ILE A 371 26.60 -0.96 -2.23
CA ILE A 371 25.32 -0.46 -1.75
C ILE A 371 25.39 -0.17 -0.25
N ASP A 372 25.88 -1.12 0.54
CA ASP A 372 26.01 -0.99 1.99
C ASP A 372 26.90 0.19 2.39
N ASP A 373 27.98 0.43 1.66
CA ASP A 373 28.89 1.54 1.91
C ASP A 373 28.24 2.89 1.60
N TRP A 374 27.48 3.02 0.51
CA TRP A 374 26.72 4.24 0.24
C TRP A 374 25.64 4.51 1.30
N LEU A 375 24.93 3.47 1.74
CA LEU A 375 23.92 3.61 2.80
C LEU A 375 24.57 4.07 4.13
N LYS A 376 25.77 3.59 4.48
CA LYS A 376 26.54 4.07 5.65
C LYS A 376 26.95 5.54 5.51
N CYS A 377 27.14 6.04 4.28
CA CYS A 377 27.44 7.45 4.02
C CYS A 377 26.22 8.38 4.14
N GLY A 378 25.03 7.85 4.53
CA GLY A 378 23.80 8.65 4.70
C GLY A 378 22.97 8.82 3.44
N VAL A 379 23.22 8.01 2.41
CA VAL A 379 22.37 7.88 1.22
C VAL A 379 21.13 7.10 1.60
N ALA A 380 19.94 7.62 1.27
CA ALA A 380 18.67 6.98 1.61
C ALA A 380 18.31 5.85 0.63
N LYS A 381 18.71 5.98 -0.64
CA LYS A 381 18.46 4.98 -1.69
C LYS A 381 19.64 4.89 -2.65
N VAL A 382 19.91 3.67 -3.13
CA VAL A 382 20.86 3.40 -4.18
C VAL A 382 20.13 2.96 -5.44
N LEU A 383 20.32 3.68 -6.55
CA LEU A 383 19.83 3.26 -7.85
C LEU A 383 20.92 2.44 -8.54
N VAL A 384 20.53 1.27 -9.01
CA VAL A 384 21.44 0.41 -9.81
C VAL A 384 21.03 0.55 -11.27
N ASP A 385 21.88 1.22 -12.04
CA ASP A 385 21.64 1.54 -13.46
C ASP A 385 22.51 0.65 -14.37
N LYS A 386 21.97 0.29 -15.49
CA LYS A 386 22.65 -0.44 -16.54
C LYS A 386 23.48 0.51 -17.41
N PRO A 387 24.70 0.14 -17.83
CA PRO A 387 25.54 1.00 -18.69
C PRO A 387 24.87 1.32 -20.03
N LYS A 388 24.86 2.59 -20.44
CA LYS A 388 24.20 3.06 -21.67
C LYS A 388 24.73 2.46 -22.97
N HIS A 389 25.97 2.02 -22.98
CA HIS A 389 26.62 1.46 -24.18
C HIS A 389 26.28 -0.03 -24.44
N ARG A 390 25.48 -0.65 -23.55
CA ARG A 390 25.04 -2.05 -23.68
C ARG A 390 23.53 -2.10 -23.85
N ALA A 391 23.11 -2.14 -25.10
CA ALA A 391 21.70 -1.96 -25.45
C ALA A 391 20.77 -3.14 -25.12
N HIS A 392 21.25 -4.35 -24.93
CA HIS A 392 20.40 -5.55 -24.86
C HIS A 392 20.83 -6.64 -23.87
N ASP A 393 21.76 -6.36 -22.97
CA ASP A 393 22.12 -7.37 -21.99
C ASP A 393 21.08 -7.41 -20.89
N ASP A 394 20.48 -8.55 -20.69
CA ASP A 394 19.56 -8.85 -19.58
C ASP A 394 20.41 -8.96 -18.30
N LEU A 395 20.70 -7.82 -17.68
CA LEU A 395 21.34 -7.79 -16.37
C LEU A 395 20.44 -8.52 -15.37
N ASP A 396 20.96 -9.56 -14.73
CA ASP A 396 20.24 -10.27 -13.68
C ASP A 396 20.21 -9.46 -12.38
N PHE A 397 19.10 -8.77 -12.13
CA PHE A 397 18.85 -8.01 -10.90
C PHE A 397 18.33 -8.87 -9.74
N THR A 398 18.15 -10.18 -9.92
CA THR A 398 17.59 -11.08 -8.90
C THR A 398 18.23 -10.92 -7.52
N PRO A 399 19.57 -10.76 -7.38
CA PRO A 399 20.20 -10.59 -6.08
C PRO A 399 19.81 -9.31 -5.33
N LEU A 400 19.34 -8.30 -6.06
CA LEU A 400 18.99 -6.97 -5.52
C LEU A 400 17.50 -6.81 -5.29
N LEU A 401 16.67 -7.68 -5.86
CA LEU A 401 15.21 -7.51 -5.83
C LEU A 401 14.60 -7.54 -4.41
N GLY A 402 15.27 -8.18 -3.46
CA GLY A 402 14.82 -8.28 -2.07
C GLY A 402 15.00 -7.01 -1.22
N GLN A 403 15.58 -5.94 -1.75
CA GLN A 403 16.00 -4.75 -1.00
C GLN A 403 15.04 -3.58 -1.18
N THR A 404 14.64 -2.94 -0.09
CA THR A 404 13.70 -1.79 -0.11
C THR A 404 14.38 -0.44 -0.32
N ASN A 405 15.68 -0.37 -0.08
CA ASN A 405 16.52 0.82 -0.25
C ASN A 405 17.26 0.85 -1.60
N VAL A 406 16.91 -0.08 -2.49
CA VAL A 406 17.43 -0.16 -3.86
C VAL A 406 16.33 0.16 -4.87
N MET A 407 16.70 0.85 -5.93
CA MET A 407 15.87 1.01 -7.14
C MET A 407 16.64 0.45 -8.34
N ILE A 408 15.94 -0.30 -9.16
CA ILE A 408 16.47 -0.84 -10.41
C ILE A 408 16.18 0.18 -11.53
N ALA A 409 17.21 0.50 -12.30
CA ALA A 409 17.18 1.47 -13.38
C ALA A 409 17.87 0.93 -14.66
N GLY A 410 17.84 1.74 -15.73
CA GLY A 410 18.56 1.45 -16.96
C GLY A 410 17.84 0.59 -17.98
N GLY A 411 17.22 1.25 -18.96
CA GLY A 411 16.59 0.60 -20.10
C GLY A 411 15.35 -0.24 -19.80
N ILE A 412 14.73 -0.09 -18.64
CA ILE A 412 13.49 -0.78 -18.27
C ILE A 412 12.37 -0.36 -19.22
N LYS A 413 11.66 -1.34 -19.75
CA LYS A 413 10.46 -1.19 -20.60
C LYS A 413 9.28 -1.88 -19.93
N VAL A 414 8.08 -1.61 -20.44
CA VAL A 414 6.81 -2.15 -19.91
C VAL A 414 6.70 -3.69 -19.98
N ASP A 415 7.49 -4.34 -20.82
CA ASP A 415 7.56 -5.80 -20.99
C ASP A 415 8.74 -6.45 -20.22
N SER A 416 9.61 -5.67 -19.58
CA SER A 416 10.79 -6.16 -18.85
C SER A 416 10.42 -7.14 -17.73
N ASP A 417 11.16 -8.25 -17.62
CA ASP A 417 10.89 -9.32 -16.65
C ASP A 417 11.04 -8.86 -15.19
N VAL A 418 11.89 -7.86 -14.93
CA VAL A 418 12.04 -7.25 -13.61
C VAL A 418 10.73 -6.71 -13.04
N LEU A 419 9.80 -6.26 -13.90
CA LEU A 419 8.47 -5.79 -13.48
C LEU A 419 7.57 -6.94 -13.00
N LYS A 420 7.77 -8.14 -13.55
CA LYS A 420 6.94 -9.33 -13.29
C LYS A 420 7.44 -10.16 -12.11
N SER A 421 8.64 -9.88 -11.57
CA SER A 421 9.23 -10.68 -10.48
C SER A 421 8.35 -10.68 -9.22
N GLY A 422 7.95 -11.87 -8.78
CA GLY A 422 7.14 -12.08 -7.56
C GLY A 422 7.90 -11.82 -6.26
N THR A 423 9.22 -11.71 -6.28
CA THR A 423 10.06 -11.47 -5.10
C THR A 423 10.55 -10.04 -4.97
N ARG A 424 10.18 -9.15 -5.90
CA ARG A 424 10.70 -7.79 -5.97
C ARG A 424 10.19 -6.92 -4.82
N ARG A 425 11.13 -6.43 -4.01
CA ARG A 425 10.96 -5.34 -3.03
C ARG A 425 11.64 -4.06 -3.46
N ALA A 426 12.66 -4.15 -4.32
CA ALA A 426 13.34 -3.01 -4.91
C ALA A 426 12.36 -2.14 -5.71
N GLY A 427 12.54 -0.82 -5.63
CA GLY A 427 11.82 0.13 -6.46
C GLY A 427 12.25 0.03 -7.94
N ILE A 428 11.47 0.69 -8.81
CA ILE A 428 11.76 0.80 -10.25
C ILE A 428 11.95 2.27 -10.62
N ASP A 429 13.01 2.58 -11.38
CA ASP A 429 13.21 3.88 -12.04
C ASP A 429 13.11 3.70 -13.55
N ILE A 430 12.06 4.24 -14.15
CA ILE A 430 11.79 4.14 -15.58
C ILE A 430 11.77 5.54 -16.22
N CYS A 431 12.40 5.68 -17.39
CA CYS A 431 12.44 6.93 -18.13
C CYS A 431 11.95 6.74 -19.56
N SER A 432 12.85 6.33 -20.49
CA SER A 432 12.53 6.18 -21.92
C SER A 432 11.54 5.04 -22.22
N GLY A 433 11.42 4.06 -21.33
CA GLY A 433 10.51 2.92 -21.53
C GLY A 433 9.02 3.27 -21.50
N VAL A 434 8.68 4.52 -21.12
CA VAL A 434 7.29 5.04 -21.11
C VAL A 434 7.20 6.36 -21.88
N GLU A 435 8.05 6.58 -22.87
CA GLU A 435 8.08 7.81 -23.69
C GLU A 435 7.73 7.52 -25.17
N SER A 436 6.99 8.45 -25.77
CA SER A 436 6.83 8.52 -27.24
C SER A 436 8.03 9.22 -27.91
N GLU A 437 8.60 10.22 -27.23
CA GLU A 437 9.82 10.94 -27.60
C GLU A 437 10.50 11.46 -26.32
N ALA A 438 11.77 11.83 -26.42
CA ALA A 438 12.53 12.25 -25.23
C ALA A 438 11.86 13.44 -24.50
N GLY A 439 11.48 13.23 -23.23
CA GLY A 439 10.82 14.20 -22.38
C GLY A 439 9.28 14.27 -22.53
N LYS A 440 8.67 13.37 -23.31
CA LYS A 440 7.22 13.30 -23.46
C LYS A 440 6.71 11.89 -23.15
N LYS A 441 5.90 11.76 -22.11
CA LYS A 441 5.35 10.46 -21.70
C LYS A 441 4.24 10.01 -22.63
N ASP A 442 4.20 8.71 -22.91
CA ASP A 442 3.15 8.08 -23.70
C ASP A 442 2.08 7.54 -22.74
N PRO A 443 0.83 8.04 -22.81
CA PRO A 443 -0.22 7.59 -21.89
C PRO A 443 -0.50 6.09 -21.96
N ALA A 444 -0.38 5.47 -23.14
CA ALA A 444 -0.62 4.03 -23.31
C ALA A 444 0.49 3.20 -22.64
N LEU A 445 1.75 3.61 -22.82
CA LEU A 445 2.89 2.95 -22.15
C LEU A 445 2.88 3.16 -20.64
N VAL A 446 2.52 4.36 -20.17
CA VAL A 446 2.35 4.62 -18.73
C VAL A 446 1.26 3.73 -18.16
N LYS A 447 0.09 3.67 -18.79
CA LYS A 447 -0.98 2.77 -18.37
C LYS A 447 -0.51 1.31 -18.34
N GLN A 448 0.14 0.84 -19.40
CA GLN A 448 0.63 -0.54 -19.50
C GLN A 448 1.65 -0.87 -18.37
N LEU A 449 2.51 0.08 -17.99
CA LEU A 449 3.45 -0.08 -16.87
C LEU A 449 2.68 -0.42 -15.58
N PHE A 450 1.67 0.38 -15.24
CA PHE A 450 0.94 0.20 -13.99
C PHE A 450 0.00 -1.01 -14.04
N ASP A 451 -0.57 -1.35 -15.20
CA ASP A 451 -1.33 -2.60 -15.41
C ASP A 451 -0.48 -3.87 -15.15
N VAL A 452 0.84 -3.82 -15.47
CA VAL A 452 1.79 -4.92 -15.20
C VAL A 452 2.20 -4.96 -13.74
N LEU A 453 2.32 -3.81 -13.09
CA LEU A 453 2.74 -3.70 -11.68
C LEU A 453 1.60 -4.02 -10.72
N GLU A 454 0.38 -3.77 -11.12
CA GLU A 454 -0.80 -4.00 -10.30
C GLU A 454 -0.90 -5.47 -9.87
N VAL A 455 -1.06 -5.69 -8.56
CA VAL A 455 -1.26 -7.05 -8.03
C VAL A 455 -2.69 -7.48 -8.34
N LYS A 456 -2.85 -8.62 -9.01
CA LYS A 456 -4.16 -9.22 -9.27
C LYS A 456 -4.40 -10.37 -8.32
N THR A 457 -5.54 -10.35 -7.65
CA THR A 457 -5.97 -11.44 -6.77
C THR A 457 -6.63 -12.58 -7.57
N ARG A 458 -6.96 -13.65 -6.88
CA ARG A 458 -7.69 -14.78 -7.45
C ARG A 458 -9.05 -14.31 -7.96
N HIS A 459 -9.38 -14.68 -9.20
CA HIS A 459 -10.71 -14.58 -9.80
C HIS A 459 -11.10 -15.97 -10.25
N ASP A 460 -12.21 -16.46 -9.77
CA ASP A 460 -12.79 -17.77 -10.17
C ASP A 460 -13.61 -17.64 -11.44
#